data_160cc3d33e88653bff41b5b8bd09327b
#
_entry.id   160cc3d33e88653bff41b5b8bd09327b
#
_cell.length_a   1.000
_cell.length_b   1.000
_cell.length_c   1.000
_cell.angle_alpha   90.00
_cell.angle_beta   90.00
_cell.angle_gamma   90.00
#
_symmetry.space_group_name_H-M   'P 1'
#
loop_
_entity.id
_entity.type
_entity.pdbx_description
1 polymer ?
#
loop_
_entity_poly.entity_id
_entity_poly.type
_entity_poly.pdbx_seq_one_letter_code
_entity_poly.pdbx_strand_id
1 'polypeptide(L)'
;MKITLIRQDSGSGKEALSICEAGTLFNKMKTETKSGHITALRNLIPMLEGTYSQYEHIDKLPYIYSAVECTRTKEGERKMKQYNGLVQLEVNRLAGPSEMEYVKLQAALLPQTFAAFCGSSGRSVKIWVRFALPDDRGLPEKKRKRNYFMLMPTGWR
;
A
#
# COMPACT_ATOMS: atom_id res chain seq x y z
N MET A 1 13.34 5.68 -5.03
CA MET A 1 12.26 6.39 -4.28
C MET A 1 11.99 5.62 -3.01
N LYS A 2 12.07 6.29 -1.89
CA LYS A 2 11.88 5.69 -0.56
C LYS A 2 10.40 5.72 -0.16
N ILE A 3 9.95 4.63 0.44
CA ILE A 3 8.59 4.44 0.95
C ILE A 3 8.66 3.93 2.38
N THR A 4 7.57 4.09 3.13
CA THR A 4 7.50 3.62 4.52
C THR A 4 6.73 2.32 4.61
N LEU A 5 7.31 1.33 5.28
CA LEU A 5 6.67 0.10 5.68
C LEU A 5 6.39 0.13 7.18
N ILE A 6 5.19 -0.27 7.55
CA ILE A 6 4.79 -0.45 8.95
C ILE A 6 4.50 -1.91 9.16
N ARG A 7 5.17 -2.51 10.12
CA ARG A 7 4.89 -3.87 10.60
C ARG A 7 4.36 -3.81 12.01
N GLN A 8 3.33 -4.57 12.29
CA GLN A 8 2.94 -4.83 13.68
C GLN A 8 3.82 -5.93 14.24
N ASP A 9 4.45 -5.65 15.37
CA ASP A 9 5.17 -6.67 16.11
C ASP A 9 4.16 -7.52 16.89
N SER A 10 4.07 -8.78 16.50
CA SER A 10 3.09 -9.73 17.07
C SER A 10 3.28 -10.02 18.57
N GLY A 11 4.41 -9.64 19.15
CA GLY A 11 4.70 -9.87 20.57
C GLY A 11 4.47 -8.66 21.49
N SER A 12 4.64 -7.45 21.00
CA SER A 12 4.59 -6.24 21.82
C SER A 12 3.43 -5.29 21.46
N GLY A 13 2.67 -5.58 20.40
CA GLY A 13 1.66 -4.68 19.86
C GLY A 13 2.24 -3.36 19.31
N LYS A 14 3.56 -3.21 19.32
CA LYS A 14 4.24 -1.99 18.85
C LYS A 14 4.43 -2.06 17.34
N GLU A 15 4.21 -0.94 16.69
CA GLU A 15 4.46 -0.80 15.26
C GLU A 15 5.95 -0.50 15.00
N ALA A 16 6.58 -1.28 14.15
CA ALA A 16 7.91 -1.00 13.63
C ALA A 16 7.80 -0.27 12.29
N LEU A 17 8.40 0.92 12.23
CA LEU A 17 8.54 1.71 11.01
C LEU A 17 9.88 1.37 10.35
N SER A 18 9.85 1.05 9.06
CA SER A 18 11.05 0.88 8.26
C SER A 18 10.92 1.61 6.92
N ILE A 19 12.03 2.14 6.44
CA ILE A 19 12.10 2.81 5.13
C ILE A 19 12.78 1.86 4.18
N CYS A 20 12.20 1.66 3.00
CA CYS A 20 12.83 0.88 1.94
C CYS A 20 12.68 1.57 0.58
N GLU A 21 13.52 1.17 -0.37
CA GLU A 21 13.35 1.56 -1.77
C GLU A 21 12.17 0.81 -2.40
N ALA A 22 11.37 1.52 -3.20
CA ALA A 22 10.21 0.93 -3.88
C ALA A 22 10.58 -0.27 -4.74
N GLY A 23 11.74 -0.21 -5.45
CA GLY A 23 12.24 -1.33 -6.24
C GLY A 23 12.52 -2.58 -5.38
N THR A 24 13.09 -2.39 -4.19
CA THR A 24 13.32 -3.50 -3.25
C THR A 24 12.00 -4.10 -2.77
N LEU A 25 10.99 -3.28 -2.52
CA LEU A 25 9.66 -3.77 -2.19
C LEU A 25 9.07 -4.62 -3.30
N PHE A 26 9.09 -4.13 -4.56
CA PHE A 26 8.54 -4.87 -5.69
C PHE A 26 9.27 -6.19 -5.93
N ASN A 27 10.59 -6.23 -5.74
CA ASN A 27 11.35 -7.48 -5.82
C ASN A 27 10.92 -8.47 -4.72
N LYS A 28 10.74 -8.00 -3.49
CA LYS A 28 10.22 -8.82 -2.39
C LYS A 28 8.81 -9.35 -2.71
N MET A 29 7.90 -8.51 -3.18
CA MET A 29 6.55 -8.93 -3.56
C MET A 29 6.56 -10.03 -4.62
N LYS A 30 7.48 -9.96 -5.60
CA LYS A 30 7.64 -11.01 -6.62
C LYS A 30 8.15 -12.34 -6.04
N THR A 31 9.03 -12.30 -5.04
CA THR A 31 9.60 -13.49 -4.41
C THR A 31 8.70 -14.07 -3.34
N GLU A 32 8.05 -13.25 -2.53
CA GLU A 32 7.14 -13.70 -1.47
C GLU A 32 5.84 -14.31 -1.99
N THR A 33 5.42 -13.97 -3.22
CA THR A 33 4.31 -14.66 -3.88
C THR A 33 4.63 -16.15 -4.06
N LYS A 34 5.90 -16.52 -4.11
CA LYS A 34 6.37 -17.89 -4.19
C LYS A 34 6.53 -18.58 -2.82
N SER A 35 6.60 -17.82 -1.72
CA SER A 35 6.89 -18.35 -0.38
C SER A 35 5.66 -18.78 0.45
N GLY A 36 4.49 -18.78 -0.16
CA GLY A 36 3.33 -19.47 0.39
C GLY A 36 2.37 -18.64 1.26
N HIS A 37 2.78 -17.60 1.96
CA HIS A 37 1.87 -16.82 2.83
C HIS A 37 0.74 -16.12 2.05
N ILE A 38 1.08 -15.40 0.98
CA ILE A 38 0.08 -14.72 0.15
C ILE A 38 -0.77 -15.75 -0.62
N THR A 39 -0.17 -16.85 -1.05
CA THR A 39 -0.89 -17.94 -1.72
C THR A 39 -1.87 -18.61 -0.77
N ALA A 40 -1.46 -18.91 0.45
CA ALA A 40 -2.33 -19.47 1.48
C ALA A 40 -3.49 -18.51 1.80
N LEU A 41 -3.21 -17.21 1.96
CA LEU A 41 -4.23 -16.19 2.18
C LEU A 41 -5.24 -16.12 1.02
N ARG A 42 -4.79 -16.12 -0.23
CA ARG A 42 -5.64 -16.10 -1.41
C ARG A 42 -6.53 -17.36 -1.54
N ASN A 43 -6.03 -18.50 -1.12
CA ASN A 43 -6.79 -19.74 -1.09
C ASN A 43 -7.84 -19.77 0.02
N LEU A 44 -7.58 -19.10 1.15
CA LEU A 44 -8.51 -19.02 2.27
C LEU A 44 -9.68 -18.06 2.00
N ILE A 45 -9.43 -16.94 1.31
CA ILE A 45 -10.45 -15.90 1.05
C ILE A 45 -11.74 -16.43 0.42
N PRO A 46 -11.73 -17.31 -0.60
CA PRO A 46 -12.95 -17.85 -1.18
C PRO A 46 -13.71 -18.81 -0.25
N MET A 47 -13.03 -19.41 0.72
CA MET A 47 -13.62 -20.39 1.66
C MET A 47 -14.30 -19.73 2.84
N LEU A 48 -14.02 -18.48 3.08
CA LEU A 48 -14.47 -17.76 4.26
C LEU A 48 -15.54 -16.73 3.85
N GLU A 49 -16.80 -17.02 4.16
CA GLU A 49 -17.91 -16.09 4.07
C GLU A 49 -17.73 -15.00 5.14
N GLY A 50 -16.91 -14.01 4.87
CA GLY A 50 -16.66 -12.95 5.83
C GLY A 50 -15.86 -11.79 5.23
N THR A 51 -15.80 -10.68 5.95
CA THR A 51 -15.01 -9.53 5.55
C THR A 51 -13.51 -9.84 5.66
N TYR A 52 -12.78 -9.46 4.64
CA TYR A 52 -11.32 -9.64 4.52
C TYR A 52 -10.52 -9.19 5.75
N SER A 53 -11.05 -8.25 6.54
CA SER A 53 -10.42 -7.71 7.75
C SER A 53 -10.41 -8.65 8.95
N GLN A 54 -11.11 -9.78 8.90
CA GLN A 54 -11.24 -10.70 10.04
C GLN A 54 -10.14 -11.78 10.10
N TYR A 55 -9.21 -11.78 9.14
CA TYR A 55 -8.20 -12.83 9.07
C TYR A 55 -6.90 -12.43 9.75
N GLU A 56 -6.49 -13.18 10.79
CA GLU A 56 -5.22 -13.00 11.52
C GLU A 56 -3.99 -12.91 10.61
N HIS A 57 -4.05 -13.51 9.43
CA HIS A 57 -2.95 -13.50 8.47
C HIS A 57 -2.76 -12.16 7.76
N ILE A 58 -3.81 -11.33 7.70
CA ILE A 58 -3.73 -10.00 7.07
C ILE A 58 -3.04 -9.02 8.00
N ASP A 59 -3.29 -9.13 9.29
CA ASP A 59 -2.68 -8.25 10.30
C ASP A 59 -1.17 -8.45 10.40
N LYS A 60 -0.67 -9.59 9.92
CA LYS A 60 0.78 -9.88 9.83
C LYS A 60 1.45 -9.27 8.60
N LEU A 61 0.68 -8.81 7.62
CA LEU A 61 1.24 -8.16 6.44
C LEU A 61 1.68 -6.73 6.76
N PRO A 62 2.81 -6.28 6.20
CA PRO A 62 3.23 -4.90 6.38
C PRO A 62 2.30 -3.94 5.66
N TYR A 63 1.93 -2.84 6.32
CA TYR A 63 1.26 -1.71 5.69
C TYR A 63 2.28 -0.88 4.92
N ILE A 64 1.89 -0.41 3.74
CA ILE A 64 2.76 0.37 2.86
C ILE A 64 2.23 1.79 2.74
N TYR A 65 3.03 2.76 3.16
CA TYR A 65 2.79 4.17 2.89
C TYR A 65 3.63 4.60 1.69
N SER A 66 3.06 4.46 0.49
CA SER A 66 3.71 4.83 -0.77
C SER A 66 3.90 6.35 -0.89
N ALA A 67 2.94 7.09 -0.38
CA ALA A 67 2.87 8.54 -0.54
C ALA A 67 3.90 9.31 0.31
N VAL A 68 4.44 8.70 1.38
CA VAL A 68 5.30 9.40 2.33
C VAL A 68 6.46 8.56 2.85
N GLU A 69 7.54 9.27 3.15
CA GLU A 69 8.59 8.81 4.05
C GLU A 69 8.29 9.31 5.46
N CYS A 70 8.04 8.38 6.40
CA CYS A 70 7.77 8.69 7.81
C CYS A 70 8.92 8.24 8.70
N THR A 71 9.13 8.99 9.78
CA THR A 71 10.01 8.61 10.89
C THR A 71 9.23 8.64 12.19
N ARG A 72 9.79 8.12 13.28
CA ARG A 72 9.25 8.33 14.63
C ARG A 72 9.97 9.48 15.32
N THR A 73 9.22 10.26 16.08
CA THR A 73 9.77 11.22 17.05
C THR A 73 10.32 10.47 18.28
N LYS A 74 11.00 11.19 19.17
CA LYS A 74 11.46 10.62 20.45
C LYS A 74 10.29 10.17 21.33
N GLU A 75 9.14 10.82 21.19
CA GLU A 75 7.89 10.51 21.90
C GLU A 75 7.13 9.33 21.26
N GLY A 76 7.67 8.75 20.16
CA GLY A 76 7.08 7.61 19.48
C GLY A 76 6.01 7.96 18.43
N GLU A 77 5.71 9.25 18.22
CA GLU A 77 4.75 9.70 17.24
C GLU A 77 5.29 9.57 15.81
N ARG A 78 4.38 9.40 14.84
CA ARG A 78 4.75 9.36 13.42
C ARG A 78 4.96 10.78 12.90
N LYS A 79 6.14 11.05 12.36
CA LYS A 79 6.48 12.32 11.71
C LYS A 79 6.73 12.10 10.23
N MET A 80 6.01 12.85 9.39
CA MET A 80 6.27 12.88 7.96
C MET A 80 7.59 13.59 7.70
N LYS A 81 8.49 12.94 6.97
CA LYS A 81 9.79 13.48 6.54
C LYS A 81 9.70 14.05 5.14
N GLN A 82 9.11 13.29 4.22
CA GLN A 82 9.05 13.66 2.82
C GLN A 82 7.77 13.13 2.17
N TYR A 83 7.23 13.90 1.24
CA TYR A 83 6.16 13.48 0.34
C TYR A 83 6.74 12.93 -0.96
N ASN A 84 6.23 11.79 -1.41
CA ASN A 84 6.74 11.09 -2.58
C ASN A 84 6.01 11.45 -3.89
N GLY A 85 5.01 12.31 -3.85
CA GLY A 85 4.22 12.65 -5.04
C GLY A 85 3.44 11.45 -5.60
N LEU A 86 3.04 10.50 -4.75
CA LEU A 86 2.24 9.35 -5.15
C LEU A 86 0.86 9.36 -4.48
N VAL A 87 -0.14 8.95 -5.26
CA VAL A 87 -1.47 8.59 -4.79
C VAL A 87 -1.68 7.10 -5.08
N GLN A 88 -2.26 6.36 -4.14
CA GLN A 88 -2.66 4.99 -4.36
C GLN A 88 -4.15 4.93 -4.68
N LEU A 89 -4.46 4.33 -5.80
CA LEU A 89 -5.80 3.93 -6.21
C LEU A 89 -5.96 2.42 -6.02
N GLU A 90 -7.18 1.95 -5.83
CA GLU A 90 -7.46 0.54 -5.77
C GLU A 90 -8.74 0.20 -6.54
N VAL A 91 -8.63 -0.78 -7.43
CA VAL A 91 -9.77 -1.39 -8.12
C VAL A 91 -10.06 -2.71 -7.44
N ASN A 92 -11.22 -2.80 -6.80
CA ASN A 92 -11.63 -3.94 -5.98
C ASN A 92 -12.68 -4.81 -6.67
N ARG A 93 -12.93 -6.00 -6.10
CA ARG A 93 -13.97 -6.95 -6.51
C ARG A 93 -13.79 -7.48 -7.94
N LEU A 94 -12.56 -7.63 -8.36
CA LEU A 94 -12.24 -8.23 -9.64
C LEU A 94 -12.56 -9.72 -9.62
N ALA A 95 -13.11 -10.23 -10.72
CA ALA A 95 -13.60 -11.61 -10.80
C ALA A 95 -12.47 -12.65 -10.76
N GLY A 96 -11.27 -12.29 -11.26
CA GLY A 96 -10.16 -13.22 -11.27
C GLY A 96 -8.88 -12.67 -11.93
N PRO A 97 -7.91 -13.57 -12.15
CA PRO A 97 -6.60 -13.20 -12.68
C PRO A 97 -6.63 -12.45 -14.02
N SER A 98 -7.49 -12.86 -14.95
CA SER A 98 -7.60 -12.24 -16.28
C SER A 98 -8.05 -10.79 -16.20
N GLU A 99 -9.02 -10.49 -15.33
CA GLU A 99 -9.50 -9.12 -15.13
C GLU A 99 -8.45 -8.27 -14.41
N MET A 100 -7.71 -8.83 -13.44
CA MET A 100 -6.59 -8.16 -12.80
C MET A 100 -5.48 -7.81 -13.78
N GLU A 101 -5.11 -8.75 -14.68
CA GLU A 101 -4.11 -8.48 -15.72
C GLU A 101 -4.59 -7.38 -16.68
N TYR A 102 -5.86 -7.41 -17.10
CA TYR A 102 -6.45 -6.37 -17.91
C TYR A 102 -6.35 -4.99 -17.25
N VAL A 103 -6.76 -4.87 -15.98
CA VAL A 103 -6.67 -3.61 -15.23
C VAL A 103 -5.23 -3.12 -15.10
N LYS A 104 -4.27 -4.02 -14.83
CA LYS A 104 -2.85 -3.66 -14.77
C LYS A 104 -2.32 -3.15 -16.11
N LEU A 105 -2.68 -3.81 -17.22
CA LEU A 105 -2.29 -3.38 -18.55
C LEU A 105 -2.89 -2.01 -18.90
N GLN A 106 -4.17 -1.77 -18.60
CA GLN A 106 -4.78 -0.46 -18.80
C GLN A 106 -4.10 0.63 -17.96
N ALA A 107 -3.81 0.34 -16.70
CA ALA A 107 -3.07 1.26 -15.84
C ALA A 107 -1.67 1.57 -16.39
N ALA A 108 -0.97 0.59 -16.94
CA ALA A 108 0.37 0.75 -17.50
C ALA A 108 0.43 1.65 -18.74
N LEU A 109 -0.70 1.81 -19.48
CA LEU A 109 -0.78 2.72 -20.62
C LEU A 109 -0.81 4.20 -20.19
N LEU A 110 -1.12 4.50 -18.94
CA LEU A 110 -1.17 5.87 -18.44
C LEU A 110 0.22 6.34 -18.01
N PRO A 111 0.75 7.43 -18.57
CA PRO A 111 2.11 7.90 -18.29
C PRO A 111 2.33 8.30 -16.83
N GLN A 112 1.26 8.61 -16.10
CA GLN A 112 1.30 8.95 -14.67
C GLN A 112 1.44 7.72 -13.78
N THR A 113 1.18 6.51 -14.29
CA THR A 113 1.28 5.28 -13.50
C THR A 113 2.73 5.00 -13.15
N PHE A 114 3.02 4.94 -11.85
CA PHE A 114 4.32 4.55 -11.34
C PHE A 114 4.44 3.03 -11.17
N ALA A 115 3.38 2.40 -10.69
CA ALA A 115 3.32 0.95 -10.52
C ALA A 115 1.87 0.47 -10.47
N ALA A 116 1.62 -0.77 -10.95
CA ALA A 116 0.36 -1.47 -10.78
C ALA A 116 0.64 -2.92 -10.39
N PHE A 117 -0.03 -3.41 -9.34
CA PHE A 117 0.19 -4.75 -8.80
C PHE A 117 -1.05 -5.31 -8.12
N CYS A 118 -1.13 -6.64 -8.04
CA CYS A 118 -2.24 -7.31 -7.38
C CYS A 118 -2.21 -7.07 -5.87
N GLY A 119 -3.36 -6.77 -5.29
CA GLY A 119 -3.54 -6.73 -3.85
C GLY A 119 -3.38 -8.11 -3.21
N SER A 120 -3.21 -8.14 -1.89
CA SER A 120 -3.03 -9.38 -1.11
C SER A 120 -4.22 -10.32 -1.22
N SER A 121 -5.45 -9.78 -1.37
CA SER A 121 -6.66 -10.58 -1.57
C SER A 121 -6.70 -11.40 -2.86
N GLY A 122 -5.89 -11.06 -3.87
CA GLY A 122 -6.02 -11.64 -5.20
C GLY A 122 -7.28 -11.23 -5.97
N ARG A 123 -8.03 -10.24 -5.47
CA ARG A 123 -9.26 -9.69 -6.08
C ARG A 123 -9.24 -8.18 -6.21
N SER A 124 -8.06 -7.59 -6.10
CA SER A 124 -7.87 -6.14 -6.30
C SER A 124 -6.56 -5.86 -7.02
N VAL A 125 -6.52 -4.70 -7.67
CA VAL A 125 -5.31 -4.12 -8.25
C VAL A 125 -5.05 -2.79 -7.57
N LYS A 126 -3.85 -2.63 -7.03
CA LYS A 126 -3.35 -1.37 -6.47
C LYS A 126 -2.52 -0.67 -7.53
N ILE A 127 -2.82 0.61 -7.74
CA ILE A 127 -2.18 1.46 -8.75
C ILE A 127 -1.58 2.66 -8.05
N TRP A 128 -0.27 2.84 -8.16
CA TRP A 128 0.41 4.02 -7.68
C TRP A 128 0.55 5.03 -8.81
N VAL A 129 -0.05 6.19 -8.65
CA VAL A 129 -0.08 7.25 -9.66
C VAL A 129 0.76 8.42 -9.19
N ARG A 130 1.57 8.98 -10.08
CA ARG A 130 2.30 10.21 -9.82
C ARG A 130 1.33 11.38 -9.76
N PHE A 131 1.50 12.21 -8.76
CA PHE A 131 0.67 13.38 -8.52
C PHE A 131 1.56 14.58 -8.21
N ALA A 132 1.32 15.67 -8.93
CA ALA A 132 1.94 16.97 -8.68
C ALA A 132 0.85 18.03 -8.54
N LEU A 133 1.08 19.02 -7.70
CA LEU A 133 0.21 20.19 -7.65
C LEU A 133 0.54 21.11 -8.82
N PRO A 134 -0.47 21.81 -9.40
CA PRO A 134 -0.27 22.67 -10.57
C PRO A 134 0.74 23.79 -10.40
N ASP A 135 0.97 24.23 -9.16
CA ASP A 135 1.81 25.37 -8.82
C ASP A 135 3.24 25.00 -8.35
N ASP A 136 3.59 23.71 -8.46
CA ASP A 136 4.88 23.14 -8.05
C ASP A 136 5.32 23.51 -6.62
N ARG A 137 4.48 24.21 -5.88
CA ARG A 137 4.68 24.55 -4.48
C ARG A 137 4.32 23.33 -3.64
N GLY A 138 5.31 22.82 -2.93
CA GLY A 138 5.04 21.75 -1.95
C GLY A 138 3.93 22.21 -1.01
N LEU A 139 2.94 21.33 -0.76
CA LEU A 139 1.85 21.61 0.18
C LEU A 139 2.42 22.14 1.51
N PRO A 140 1.93 23.29 2.03
CA PRO A 140 2.27 23.75 3.37
C PRO A 140 2.06 22.62 4.38
N GLU A 141 2.93 22.48 5.37
CA GLU A 141 2.94 21.36 6.29
C GLU A 141 1.56 21.07 6.92
N LYS A 142 0.82 22.13 7.30
CA LYS A 142 -0.55 21.99 7.83
C LYS A 142 -1.57 21.48 6.81
N LYS A 143 -1.48 21.91 5.54
CA LYS A 143 -2.35 21.41 4.46
C LYS A 143 -1.95 20.00 4.02
N ARG A 144 -0.64 19.67 4.06
CA ARG A 144 -0.16 18.30 3.83
C ARG A 144 -0.80 17.30 4.79
N LYS A 145 -0.84 17.61 6.09
CA LYS A 145 -1.51 16.77 7.08
C LYS A 145 -3.02 16.61 6.79
N ARG A 146 -3.71 17.68 6.41
CA ARG A 146 -5.16 17.68 6.18
C ARG A 146 -5.57 16.93 4.91
N ASN A 147 -4.84 17.11 3.81
CA ASN A 147 -5.11 16.42 2.55
C ASN A 147 -4.72 14.95 2.59
N TYR A 148 -3.75 14.58 3.43
CA TYR A 148 -3.39 13.20 3.67
C TYR A 148 -4.51 12.38 4.28
N PHE A 149 -5.23 12.93 5.25
CA PHE A 149 -6.40 12.27 5.83
C PHE A 149 -7.60 12.22 4.88
N MET A 150 -7.73 13.15 3.95
CA MET A 150 -8.81 13.14 2.95
C MET A 150 -8.56 12.17 1.78
N LEU A 151 -7.30 11.91 1.43
CA LEU A 151 -6.94 11.01 0.33
C LEU A 151 -6.77 9.55 0.77
N MET A 152 -6.73 9.29 2.06
CA MET A 152 -6.83 7.94 2.60
C MET A 152 -8.29 7.68 2.96
N PRO A 153 -9.02 6.82 2.24
CA PRO A 153 -10.33 6.38 2.69
C PRO A 153 -10.19 5.84 4.12
N THR A 154 -11.02 6.34 5.03
CA THR A 154 -11.22 5.77 6.35
C THR A 154 -11.65 4.32 6.15
N GLY A 155 -10.75 3.38 6.28
CA GLY A 155 -11.08 1.97 6.08
C GLY A 155 -9.97 1.07 5.58
N TRP A 156 -8.73 1.51 5.60
CA TRP A 156 -7.59 0.64 5.37
C TRP A 156 -7.17 -0.02 6.68
N ARG A 157 -7.86 -1.09 7.01
CA ARG A 157 -7.32 -2.21 7.79
C ARG A 157 -6.96 -3.33 6.86
#